data_53eb914e490fb3dfe00bad1a86417e94
#
_entry.id   53eb914e490fb3dfe00bad1a86417e94
#
_cell.length_a   1.000
_cell.length_b   1.000
_cell.length_c   1.000
_cell.angle_alpha   90.00
_cell.angle_beta   90.00
_cell.angle_gamma   90.00
#
_symmetry.space_group_name_H-M   'P 1'
#
loop_
_entity.id
_entity.type
_entity.pdbx_description
1 polymer ?
#
loop_
_entity_poly.entity_id
_entity_poly.type
_entity_poly.pdbx_seq_one_letter_code
_entity_poly.pdbx_strand_id
1 'polypeptide(L)'
;MPAAARLLLFCALLSASASSMGTTIYKTVDNAGVVSYSDRYSPGAKTFELSEPILDHIDGKVRLQAETFPGGVRFMVRNDLYVPMQVELRIDKLTNAFGGNQPRNIRAVVGPRSSKVLSSVLAAPGGKLQYASSFQYAMGDPGQRSLAYRYPFPWKGGPFRLTQGPNGRFSHFGPRSRYAMDIAMPEGTPIIAARGGMVVKVENGQSGRGSNPGGNFVRILHPDGTMGVYLHLMRGSVVVREGQQVAVGQALAKSGNTGNSTGPHLHFVVQRNVGLALESIPFQFDRPLGGLPDFTAGNP
;
A
#
# COMPACT_ATOMS: atom_id res chain seq x y z
N MET A 1 46.92 32.97 -38.94
CA MET A 1 45.67 33.44 -38.31
C MET A 1 44.89 32.23 -37.90
N PRO A 2 44.73 31.90 -36.61
CA PRO A 2 44.05 30.69 -36.18
C PRO A 2 42.56 30.96 -35.91
N ALA A 3 41.72 30.01 -36.33
CA ALA A 3 40.29 29.96 -36.13
C ALA A 3 39.94 29.62 -34.70
N ALA A 4 39.08 30.42 -34.10
CA ALA A 4 38.56 30.19 -32.73
C ALA A 4 37.49 29.10 -32.73
N ALA A 5 37.75 27.98 -32.05
CA ALA A 5 36.78 26.94 -31.76
C ALA A 5 35.90 27.38 -30.58
N ARG A 6 34.60 27.54 -30.82
CA ARG A 6 33.60 27.76 -29.78
C ARG A 6 33.23 26.41 -29.13
N LEU A 7 33.64 26.26 -27.90
CA LEU A 7 33.24 25.14 -27.04
C LEU A 7 31.80 25.36 -26.54
N LEU A 8 30.86 24.60 -27.04
CA LEU A 8 29.49 24.55 -26.51
C LEU A 8 29.46 23.64 -25.30
N LEU A 9 29.33 24.28 -24.13
CA LEU A 9 29.15 23.57 -22.85
C LEU A 9 27.70 23.07 -22.74
N PHE A 10 27.50 21.76 -22.94
CA PHE A 10 26.23 21.10 -22.70
C PHE A 10 26.07 20.88 -21.18
N CYS A 11 25.32 21.74 -20.49
CA CYS A 11 24.87 21.48 -19.15
C CYS A 11 23.77 20.42 -19.19
N ALA A 12 24.14 19.16 -18.96
CA ALA A 12 23.18 18.10 -18.65
C ALA A 12 22.63 18.35 -17.26
N LEU A 13 21.41 18.85 -17.16
CA LEU A 13 20.62 18.87 -15.93
C LEU A 13 20.27 17.41 -15.59
N LEU A 14 21.03 16.80 -14.69
CA LEU A 14 20.62 15.58 -13.99
C LEU A 14 19.42 15.92 -13.11
N SER A 15 18.23 15.59 -13.55
CA SER A 15 17.05 15.48 -12.73
C SER A 15 17.26 14.30 -11.77
N ALA A 16 17.65 14.60 -10.54
CA ALA A 16 17.67 13.62 -9.46
C ALA A 16 16.22 13.21 -9.17
N SER A 17 15.80 12.08 -9.74
CA SER A 17 14.65 11.34 -9.27
C SER A 17 14.97 10.90 -7.86
N ALA A 18 14.24 11.40 -6.85
CA ALA A 18 14.28 10.87 -5.50
C ALA A 18 13.68 9.46 -5.55
N SER A 19 14.53 8.48 -5.82
CA SER A 19 14.22 7.07 -5.62
C SER A 19 14.00 6.88 -4.14
N SER A 20 12.85 6.37 -3.73
CA SER A 20 12.65 5.88 -2.37
C SER A 20 13.73 4.84 -2.12
N MET A 21 14.66 5.12 -1.19
CA MET A 21 15.71 4.19 -0.82
C MET A 21 15.06 3.02 -0.08
N GLY A 22 14.74 1.94 -0.80
CA GLY A 22 14.50 0.64 -0.19
C GLY A 22 15.77 0.20 0.53
N THR A 23 15.62 -0.27 1.76
CA THR A 23 16.77 -0.81 2.51
C THR A 23 17.25 -2.06 1.80
N THR A 24 18.48 -2.02 1.25
CA THR A 24 19.10 -3.17 0.61
C THR A 24 19.46 -4.20 1.68
N ILE A 25 18.91 -5.41 1.57
CA ILE A 25 19.27 -6.55 2.43
C ILE A 25 20.08 -7.55 1.62
N TYR A 26 21.07 -8.10 2.26
CA TYR A 26 21.97 -9.09 1.69
C TYR A 26 21.61 -10.48 2.20
N LYS A 27 21.35 -11.41 1.29
CA LYS A 27 21.10 -12.83 1.59
C LYS A 27 22.41 -13.59 1.43
N THR A 28 22.84 -14.27 2.47
CA THR A 28 23.93 -15.25 2.44
C THR A 28 23.39 -16.65 2.71
N VAL A 29 24.02 -17.65 2.12
CA VAL A 29 23.79 -19.06 2.41
C VAL A 29 25.14 -19.64 2.80
N ASP A 30 25.25 -20.19 3.99
CA ASP A 30 26.50 -20.83 4.43
C ASP A 30 26.66 -22.24 3.85
N ASN A 31 27.80 -22.87 4.11
CA ASN A 31 28.13 -24.21 3.61
C ASN A 31 27.20 -25.32 4.16
N ALA A 32 26.44 -25.04 5.21
CA ALA A 32 25.44 -25.94 5.80
C ALA A 32 24.03 -25.69 5.23
N GLY A 33 23.90 -24.74 4.27
CA GLY A 33 22.60 -24.37 3.66
C GLY A 33 21.77 -23.42 4.51
N VAL A 34 22.30 -22.88 5.61
CA VAL A 34 21.59 -21.92 6.46
C VAL A 34 21.54 -20.56 5.76
N VAL A 35 20.33 -20.04 5.60
CA VAL A 35 20.07 -18.73 4.97
C VAL A 35 20.09 -17.65 6.03
N SER A 36 20.97 -16.68 5.88
CA SER A 36 21.05 -15.48 6.73
C SER A 36 20.74 -14.22 5.92
N TYR A 37 20.08 -13.25 6.53
CA TYR A 37 19.79 -11.94 5.96
C TYR A 37 20.45 -10.86 6.82
N SER A 38 21.11 -9.87 6.20
CA SER A 38 21.81 -8.78 6.87
C SER A 38 21.63 -7.48 6.10
N ASP A 39 21.59 -6.36 6.79
CA ASP A 39 21.70 -5.01 6.24
C ASP A 39 23.14 -4.63 5.86
N ARG A 40 24.10 -5.49 6.19
CA ARG A 40 25.53 -5.33 5.87
C ARG A 40 25.94 -6.26 4.74
N TYR A 41 26.65 -5.70 3.77
CA TYR A 41 27.25 -6.48 2.70
C TYR A 41 28.25 -7.51 3.25
N SER A 42 28.15 -8.74 2.76
CA SER A 42 29.14 -9.79 2.96
C SER A 42 29.57 -10.34 1.59
N PRO A 43 30.85 -10.67 1.38
CA PRO A 43 31.31 -11.25 0.11
C PRO A 43 30.50 -12.49 -0.28
N GLY A 44 30.00 -12.52 -1.52
CA GLY A 44 29.13 -13.60 -2.00
C GLY A 44 27.65 -13.46 -1.69
N ALA A 45 27.24 -12.44 -0.94
CA ALA A 45 25.84 -12.15 -0.67
C ALA A 45 25.12 -11.64 -1.94
N LYS A 46 23.93 -12.18 -2.19
CA LYS A 46 23.03 -11.64 -3.23
C LYS A 46 22.21 -10.51 -2.64
N THR A 47 22.13 -9.39 -3.35
CA THR A 47 21.23 -8.30 -3.01
C THR A 47 19.79 -8.77 -3.05
N PHE A 48 19.07 -8.53 -1.98
CA PHE A 48 17.65 -8.73 -1.87
C PHE A 48 17.01 -7.37 -1.62
N GLU A 49 16.39 -6.80 -2.65
CA GLU A 49 15.58 -5.60 -2.45
C GLU A 49 14.28 -6.04 -1.77
N LEU A 50 14.15 -5.66 -0.51
CA LEU A 50 12.86 -5.68 0.15
C LEU A 50 12.04 -4.51 -0.42
N SER A 51 11.46 -4.72 -1.59
CA SER A 51 10.33 -3.92 -1.99
C SER A 51 9.22 -4.17 -0.96
N GLU A 52 8.69 -3.10 -0.36
CA GLU A 52 7.48 -3.23 0.45
C GLU A 52 6.45 -4.03 -0.33
N PRO A 53 5.76 -4.99 0.30
CA PRO A 53 4.81 -5.84 -0.40
C PRO A 53 3.79 -4.96 -1.14
N ILE A 54 3.80 -4.99 -2.45
CA ILE A 54 2.73 -4.42 -3.26
C ILE A 54 1.54 -5.34 -3.06
N LEU A 55 0.74 -5.04 -2.05
CA LEU A 55 -0.39 -5.85 -1.67
C LEU A 55 -1.58 -5.68 -2.60
N ASP A 56 -1.66 -4.53 -3.22
CA ASP A 56 -2.89 -4.11 -3.88
C ASP A 56 -2.66 -3.92 -5.39
N HIS A 57 -2.98 -4.93 -6.18
CA HIS A 57 -3.12 -4.78 -7.63
C HIS A 57 -4.40 -4.01 -7.94
N ILE A 58 -4.35 -2.67 -7.78
CA ILE A 58 -5.48 -1.78 -8.07
C ILE A 58 -5.32 -1.04 -9.41
N ASP A 59 -4.30 -1.37 -10.16
CA ASP A 59 -4.05 -0.79 -11.48
C ASP A 59 -5.25 -0.98 -12.39
N GLY A 60 -5.64 0.10 -13.05
CA GLY A 60 -6.83 0.15 -13.89
C GLY A 60 -8.18 0.23 -13.14
N LYS A 61 -8.21 0.15 -11.80
CA LYS A 61 -9.45 0.37 -11.01
C LYS A 61 -9.64 1.83 -10.61
N VAL A 62 -8.57 2.62 -10.62
CA VAL A 62 -8.61 4.08 -10.42
C VAL A 62 -8.01 4.72 -11.65
N ARG A 63 -8.81 5.49 -12.38
CA ARG A 63 -8.43 6.01 -13.69
C ARG A 63 -8.67 7.51 -13.79
N LEU A 64 -7.65 8.22 -14.29
CA LEU A 64 -7.79 9.59 -14.74
C LEU A 64 -8.23 9.57 -16.21
N GLN A 65 -9.28 10.32 -16.53
CA GLN A 65 -9.78 10.57 -17.88
C GLN A 65 -9.64 12.06 -18.19
N ALA A 66 -9.01 12.39 -19.32
CA ALA A 66 -8.93 13.74 -19.85
C ALA A 66 -9.85 13.82 -21.07
N GLU A 67 -10.98 14.49 -20.93
CA GLU A 67 -11.97 14.70 -21.97
C GLU A 67 -11.76 16.05 -22.64
N THR A 68 -11.43 16.06 -23.92
CA THR A 68 -11.35 17.28 -24.71
C THR A 68 -12.77 17.70 -25.13
N PHE A 69 -13.10 18.96 -24.97
CA PHE A 69 -14.35 19.55 -25.44
C PHE A 69 -14.06 20.87 -26.18
N PRO A 70 -15.02 21.42 -26.95
CA PRO A 70 -14.82 22.71 -27.59
C PRO A 70 -14.43 23.78 -26.58
N GLY A 71 -13.19 24.30 -26.71
CA GLY A 71 -12.64 25.32 -25.82
C GLY A 71 -11.88 24.82 -24.57
N GLY A 72 -11.60 23.53 -24.41
CA GLY A 72 -10.82 23.09 -23.27
C GLY A 72 -10.66 21.59 -23.05
N VAL A 73 -10.22 21.24 -21.85
CA VAL A 73 -10.08 19.86 -21.38
C VAL A 73 -10.65 19.74 -19.96
N ARG A 74 -11.34 18.64 -19.70
CA ARG A 74 -11.86 18.27 -18.37
C ARG A 74 -11.14 17.04 -17.86
N PHE A 75 -10.68 17.08 -16.62
CA PHE A 75 -10.03 15.98 -15.92
C PHE A 75 -11.03 15.36 -14.94
N MET A 76 -11.35 14.09 -15.15
CA MET A 76 -12.25 13.33 -14.31
C MET A 76 -11.55 12.09 -13.80
N VAL A 77 -11.77 11.74 -12.53
CA VAL A 77 -11.29 10.48 -11.95
C VAL A 77 -12.47 9.56 -11.71
N ARG A 78 -12.30 8.31 -12.10
CA ARG A 78 -13.21 7.21 -11.79
C ARG A 78 -12.55 6.26 -10.81
N ASN A 79 -13.27 5.98 -9.71
CA ASN A 79 -12.90 5.00 -8.69
C ASN A 79 -13.84 3.80 -8.75
N ASP A 80 -13.36 2.66 -9.22
CA ASP A 80 -14.12 1.40 -9.30
C ASP A 80 -13.95 0.51 -8.07
N LEU A 81 -13.27 0.98 -7.01
CA LEU A 81 -13.07 0.26 -5.75
C LEU A 81 -14.18 0.54 -4.73
N TYR A 82 -14.27 -0.30 -3.71
CA TYR A 82 -15.19 -0.15 -2.58
C TYR A 82 -14.60 0.67 -1.41
N VAL A 83 -13.53 1.39 -1.65
CA VAL A 83 -12.83 2.25 -0.70
C VAL A 83 -12.72 3.66 -1.25
N PRO A 84 -12.81 4.74 -0.43
CA PRO A 84 -12.46 6.07 -0.89
C PRO A 84 -11.01 6.10 -1.37
N MET A 85 -10.74 6.90 -2.41
CA MET A 85 -9.39 7.09 -2.94
C MET A 85 -8.98 8.55 -2.79
N GLN A 86 -7.91 8.81 -2.08
CA GLN A 86 -7.24 10.09 -2.18
C GLN A 86 -6.48 10.14 -3.50
N VAL A 87 -6.62 11.23 -4.22
CA VAL A 87 -6.00 11.43 -5.53
C VAL A 87 -5.31 12.77 -5.59
N GLU A 88 -4.23 12.84 -6.35
CA GLU A 88 -3.56 14.09 -6.73
C GLU A 88 -3.40 14.13 -8.24
N LEU A 89 -3.93 15.18 -8.85
CA LEU A 89 -3.72 15.54 -10.24
C LEU A 89 -2.81 16.75 -10.29
N ARG A 90 -1.68 16.61 -10.96
CA ARG A 90 -0.79 17.71 -11.30
C ARG A 90 -0.88 18.02 -12.79
N ILE A 91 -1.11 19.28 -13.14
CA ILE A 91 -1.16 19.76 -14.52
C ILE A 91 -0.01 20.76 -14.70
N ASP A 92 0.93 20.39 -15.55
CA ASP A 92 2.15 21.13 -15.82
C ASP A 92 2.22 21.58 -17.28
N LYS A 93 3.25 22.37 -17.63
CA LYS A 93 3.59 22.80 -18.99
C LYS A 93 2.37 23.38 -19.73
N LEU A 94 1.52 24.08 -18.99
CA LEU A 94 0.36 24.76 -19.56
C LEU A 94 0.80 25.85 -20.51
N THR A 95 0.26 25.84 -21.73
CA THR A 95 0.37 26.92 -22.71
C THR A 95 -0.98 27.23 -23.28
N ASN A 96 -1.24 28.51 -23.53
CA ASN A 96 -2.51 29.01 -24.04
C ASN A 96 -3.73 28.61 -23.16
N ALA A 97 -3.55 28.59 -21.84
CA ALA A 97 -4.63 28.35 -20.90
C ALA A 97 -5.30 29.67 -20.49
N PHE A 98 -6.63 29.72 -20.52
CA PHE A 98 -7.39 30.84 -19.97
C PHE A 98 -7.15 30.93 -18.45
N GLY A 99 -6.86 32.14 -17.96
CA GLY A 99 -6.53 32.39 -16.57
C GLY A 99 -5.06 32.14 -16.21
N GLY A 100 -4.19 31.83 -17.21
CA GLY A 100 -2.74 31.73 -17.05
C GLY A 100 -2.20 30.29 -17.14
N ASN A 101 -0.89 30.21 -17.33
CA ASN A 101 -0.15 28.98 -17.61
C ASN A 101 0.57 28.40 -16.37
N GLN A 102 0.20 28.83 -15.17
CA GLN A 102 0.80 28.32 -13.93
C GLN A 102 0.43 26.85 -13.69
N PRO A 103 1.35 26.02 -13.19
CA PRO A 103 1.06 24.64 -12.78
C PRO A 103 -0.09 24.58 -11.79
N ARG A 104 -0.91 23.54 -11.87
CA ARG A 104 -2.03 23.30 -10.96
C ARG A 104 -1.83 21.97 -10.25
N ASN A 105 -2.02 21.96 -8.95
CA ASN A 105 -2.01 20.75 -8.14
C ASN A 105 -3.37 20.62 -7.43
N ILE A 106 -4.10 19.57 -7.75
CA ILE A 106 -5.46 19.33 -7.28
C ILE A 106 -5.48 18.04 -6.48
N ARG A 107 -5.74 18.15 -5.17
CA ARG A 107 -5.98 17.01 -4.29
C ARG A 107 -7.47 16.86 -4.00
N ALA A 108 -7.94 15.62 -4.02
CA ALA A 108 -9.33 15.31 -3.70
C ALA A 108 -9.46 13.90 -3.13
N VAL A 109 -10.58 13.66 -2.47
CA VAL A 109 -11.05 12.31 -2.16
C VAL A 109 -12.19 11.98 -3.12
N VAL A 110 -12.08 10.83 -3.78
CA VAL A 110 -13.10 10.25 -4.66
C VAL A 110 -13.75 9.09 -3.93
N GLY A 111 -15.05 9.16 -3.73
CA GLY A 111 -15.80 8.13 -3.00
C GLY A 111 -15.72 6.75 -3.63
N PRO A 112 -16.13 5.70 -2.91
CA PRO A 112 -16.22 4.35 -3.45
C PRO A 112 -17.18 4.30 -4.64
N ARG A 113 -16.83 3.52 -5.68
CA ARG A 113 -17.69 3.27 -6.85
C ARG A 113 -18.24 4.53 -7.50
N SER A 114 -17.45 5.61 -7.51
CA SER A 114 -17.88 6.93 -7.98
C SER A 114 -16.90 7.59 -8.94
N SER A 115 -17.34 8.69 -9.54
CA SER A 115 -16.50 9.54 -10.39
C SER A 115 -16.55 10.97 -9.88
N LYS A 116 -15.45 11.73 -10.09
CA LYS A 116 -15.36 13.13 -9.69
C LYS A 116 -14.58 13.93 -10.73
N VAL A 117 -15.14 15.07 -11.14
CA VAL A 117 -14.39 16.06 -11.91
C VAL A 117 -13.42 16.76 -10.97
N LEU A 118 -12.14 16.71 -11.30
CA LEU A 118 -11.09 17.36 -10.51
C LEU A 118 -10.81 18.76 -10.98
N SER A 119 -10.78 18.98 -12.30
CA SER A 119 -10.47 20.27 -12.89
C SER A 119 -10.98 20.37 -14.31
N SER A 120 -11.23 21.60 -14.76
CA SER A 120 -11.36 21.93 -16.18
C SER A 120 -10.39 23.06 -16.50
N VAL A 121 -9.72 22.93 -17.65
CA VAL A 121 -8.80 23.94 -18.18
C VAL A 121 -9.35 24.42 -19.50
N LEU A 122 -9.67 25.71 -19.60
CA LEU A 122 -10.14 26.34 -20.82
C LEU A 122 -8.94 26.83 -21.64
N ALA A 123 -9.06 26.79 -22.96
CA ALA A 123 -8.10 27.42 -23.88
C ALA A 123 -8.34 28.94 -23.91
N ALA A 124 -7.26 29.71 -23.99
CA ALA A 124 -7.36 31.12 -24.32
C ALA A 124 -7.64 31.31 -25.82
N PRO A 125 -8.25 32.44 -26.24
CA PRO A 125 -8.46 32.73 -27.64
C PRO A 125 -7.14 32.75 -28.43
N GLY A 126 -7.17 32.29 -29.68
CA GLY A 126 -6.07 32.43 -30.62
C GLY A 126 -4.98 31.36 -30.61
N GLY A 127 -5.13 30.28 -29.81
CA GLY A 127 -4.14 29.22 -29.81
C GLY A 127 -4.68 27.88 -29.33
N LYS A 128 -3.84 26.84 -29.45
CA LYS A 128 -4.17 25.48 -28.99
C LYS A 128 -3.67 25.30 -27.56
N LEU A 129 -4.55 24.84 -26.66
CA LEU A 129 -4.18 24.44 -25.30
C LEU A 129 -3.21 23.26 -25.35
N GLN A 130 -2.09 23.38 -24.63
CA GLN A 130 -1.15 22.29 -24.40
C GLN A 130 -0.93 22.12 -22.89
N TYR A 131 -0.69 20.90 -22.46
CA TYR A 131 -0.41 20.55 -21.05
C TYR A 131 0.31 19.21 -20.96
N ALA A 132 0.94 18.99 -19.82
CA ALA A 132 1.31 17.66 -19.33
C ALA A 132 0.56 17.41 -18.03
N SER A 133 0.19 16.16 -17.75
CA SER A 133 -0.45 15.80 -16.49
C SER A 133 0.19 14.56 -15.89
N SER A 134 0.27 14.54 -14.57
CA SER A 134 0.64 13.36 -13.78
C SER A 134 -0.45 13.11 -12.72
N PHE A 135 -0.62 11.84 -12.36
CA PHE A 135 -1.68 11.38 -11.49
C PHE A 135 -1.15 10.35 -10.51
N GLN A 136 -1.46 10.53 -9.24
CA GLN A 136 -1.15 9.57 -8.18
C GLN A 136 -2.32 9.42 -7.23
N TYR A 137 -2.39 8.29 -6.54
CA TYR A 137 -3.50 7.97 -5.67
C TYR A 137 -3.10 7.00 -4.54
N ALA A 138 -3.87 7.04 -3.44
CA ALA A 138 -3.78 6.07 -2.36
C ALA A 138 -5.17 5.73 -1.82
N MET A 139 -5.33 4.50 -1.31
CA MET A 139 -6.57 4.06 -0.67
C MET A 139 -6.84 4.85 0.62
N GLY A 140 -8.12 5.11 0.89
CA GLY A 140 -8.59 5.75 2.10
C GLY A 140 -8.67 7.27 2.00
N ASP A 141 -9.35 7.83 2.98
CA ASP A 141 -9.48 9.28 3.19
C ASP A 141 -8.56 9.70 4.35
N PRO A 142 -7.51 10.50 4.11
CA PRO A 142 -6.59 10.94 5.16
C PRO A 142 -7.24 11.90 6.18
N GLY A 143 -8.40 12.48 5.84
CA GLY A 143 -9.17 13.36 6.73
C GLY A 143 -9.92 12.62 7.82
N GLN A 144 -10.10 11.32 7.70
CA GLN A 144 -10.76 10.53 8.74
C GLN A 144 -9.83 10.33 9.95
N ARG A 145 -10.41 10.42 11.15
CA ARG A 145 -9.68 10.20 12.40
C ARG A 145 -9.83 8.75 12.84
N SER A 146 -8.71 8.04 13.00
CA SER A 146 -8.72 6.72 13.62
C SER A 146 -9.21 6.82 15.07
N LEU A 147 -10.11 5.90 15.42
CA LEU A 147 -10.63 5.78 16.78
C LEU A 147 -9.81 4.75 17.55
N ALA A 148 -9.67 4.97 18.86
CA ALA A 148 -9.12 3.96 19.74
C ALA A 148 -10.03 2.72 19.71
N TYR A 149 -9.47 1.59 19.25
CA TYR A 149 -10.19 0.33 19.17
C TYR A 149 -9.31 -0.80 19.67
N ARG A 150 -9.84 -1.63 20.57
CA ARG A 150 -9.18 -2.86 21.01
C ARG A 150 -9.68 -4.02 20.16
N TYR A 151 -8.77 -4.64 19.43
CA TYR A 151 -9.06 -5.68 18.46
C TYR A 151 -9.19 -7.04 19.17
N PRO A 152 -10.30 -7.79 19.04
CA PRO A 152 -10.27 -9.21 19.35
C PRO A 152 -9.27 -9.93 18.46
N PHE A 153 -8.78 -11.08 18.91
CA PHE A 153 -7.86 -11.86 18.09
C PHE A 153 -8.48 -12.21 16.73
N PRO A 154 -7.75 -11.99 15.62
CA PRO A 154 -8.24 -12.26 14.27
C PRO A 154 -8.24 -13.75 13.88
N TRP A 155 -8.30 -14.65 14.85
CA TRP A 155 -8.34 -16.11 14.65
C TRP A 155 -9.20 -16.81 15.69
N LYS A 156 -9.52 -18.09 15.43
CA LYS A 156 -10.12 -19.00 16.40
C LYS A 156 -9.12 -20.06 16.80
N GLY A 157 -9.21 -20.53 18.06
CA GLY A 157 -8.30 -21.53 18.62
C GLY A 157 -7.08 -20.93 19.31
N GLY A 158 -6.03 -21.68 19.45
CA GLY A 158 -4.81 -21.31 20.17
C GLY A 158 -4.67 -22.03 21.51
N PRO A 159 -3.70 -21.63 22.34
CA PRO A 159 -2.88 -20.40 22.21
C PRO A 159 -1.87 -20.47 21.06
N PHE A 160 -1.62 -19.31 20.40
CA PHE A 160 -0.63 -19.16 19.35
C PHE A 160 0.47 -18.19 19.79
N ARG A 161 1.66 -18.33 19.17
CA ARG A 161 2.85 -17.57 19.53
C ARG A 161 3.10 -16.41 18.57
N LEU A 162 3.37 -15.21 19.11
CA LEU A 162 3.92 -14.10 18.36
C LEU A 162 5.37 -14.44 17.95
N THR A 163 5.68 -14.40 16.68
CA THR A 163 7.03 -14.64 16.14
C THR A 163 7.73 -13.34 15.78
N GLN A 164 6.97 -12.32 15.38
CA GLN A 164 7.48 -10.98 15.13
C GLN A 164 6.42 -9.95 15.52
N GLY A 165 6.79 -8.99 16.33
CA GLY A 165 5.95 -7.86 16.74
C GLY A 165 6.29 -6.55 16.01
N PRO A 166 5.78 -5.41 16.50
CA PRO A 166 6.08 -4.10 15.98
C PRO A 166 7.59 -3.81 15.95
N ASN A 167 8.04 -3.08 14.93
CA ASN A 167 9.45 -2.76 14.69
C ASN A 167 10.36 -3.99 14.53
N GLY A 168 9.79 -5.13 14.18
CA GLY A 168 10.52 -6.37 13.97
C GLY A 168 11.49 -6.29 12.79
N ARG A 169 12.71 -6.80 12.98
CA ARG A 169 13.83 -6.59 12.04
C ARG A 169 13.72 -7.35 10.73
N PHE A 170 12.83 -8.34 10.62
CA PHE A 170 12.70 -9.12 9.39
C PHE A 170 11.88 -8.43 8.32
N SER A 171 10.68 -7.92 8.67
CA SER A 171 9.72 -7.35 7.71
C SER A 171 8.89 -6.20 8.30
N HIS A 172 8.95 -5.95 9.62
CA HIS A 172 8.16 -4.92 10.30
C HIS A 172 8.94 -3.62 10.51
N PHE A 173 9.65 -3.14 9.50
CA PHE A 173 10.43 -1.89 9.56
C PHE A 173 9.95 -0.83 8.55
N GLY A 174 9.22 -1.24 7.50
CA GLY A 174 8.65 -0.32 6.51
C GLY A 174 7.41 0.41 7.01
N PRO A 175 7.05 1.56 6.42
CA PRO A 175 5.90 2.35 6.85
C PRO A 175 4.60 1.54 6.90
N ARG A 176 4.38 0.64 5.95
CA ARG A 176 3.15 -0.16 5.86
C ARG A 176 3.06 -1.32 6.85
N SER A 177 4.18 -1.77 7.42
CA SER A 177 4.28 -2.99 8.24
C SER A 177 4.88 -2.76 9.63
N ARG A 178 5.39 -1.57 9.94
CA ARG A 178 6.07 -1.26 11.21
C ARG A 178 5.34 -1.77 12.45
N TYR A 179 4.03 -1.68 12.47
CA TYR A 179 3.20 -2.09 13.60
C TYR A 179 2.47 -3.42 13.36
N ALA A 180 2.93 -4.21 12.40
CA ALA A 180 2.37 -5.53 12.14
C ALA A 180 2.75 -6.54 13.23
N MET A 181 1.96 -7.61 13.29
CA MET A 181 2.20 -8.77 14.15
C MET A 181 2.13 -10.05 13.31
N ASP A 182 3.16 -10.90 13.44
CA ASP A 182 3.21 -12.24 12.87
C ASP A 182 2.93 -13.26 13.97
N ILE A 183 1.84 -13.99 13.81
CA ILE A 183 1.39 -14.99 14.78
C ILE A 183 1.51 -16.38 14.14
N ALA A 184 2.49 -17.16 14.62
CA ALA A 184 2.66 -18.54 14.17
C ALA A 184 1.45 -19.38 14.54
N MET A 185 0.88 -20.06 13.55
CA MET A 185 -0.26 -20.95 13.72
C MET A 185 -0.27 -21.99 12.60
N PRO A 186 -0.85 -23.18 12.83
CA PRO A 186 -0.99 -24.19 11.78
C PRO A 186 -1.74 -23.66 10.57
N GLU A 187 -1.36 -24.10 9.36
CA GLU A 187 -2.18 -23.87 8.17
C GLU A 187 -3.60 -24.39 8.40
N GLY A 188 -4.57 -23.67 7.86
CA GLY A 188 -5.98 -24.04 8.03
C GLY A 188 -6.65 -23.50 9.29
N THR A 189 -5.93 -22.80 10.18
CA THR A 189 -6.53 -22.13 11.34
C THR A 189 -7.56 -21.09 10.87
N PRO A 190 -8.79 -21.09 11.42
CA PRO A 190 -9.82 -20.15 11.00
C PRO A 190 -9.43 -18.69 11.30
N ILE A 191 -9.43 -17.85 10.28
CA ILE A 191 -9.20 -16.41 10.37
C ILE A 191 -10.54 -15.70 10.31
N ILE A 192 -10.73 -14.75 11.25
CA ILE A 192 -11.97 -14.00 11.44
C ILE A 192 -11.72 -12.49 11.44
N ALA A 193 -12.76 -11.71 11.16
CA ALA A 193 -12.68 -10.25 11.19
C ALA A 193 -12.48 -9.76 12.64
N ALA A 194 -11.35 -9.13 12.90
CA ALA A 194 -11.06 -8.51 14.20
C ALA A 194 -11.82 -7.20 14.42
N ARG A 195 -12.35 -6.60 13.35
CA ARG A 195 -13.22 -5.43 13.38
C ARG A 195 -14.14 -5.45 12.17
N GLY A 196 -15.39 -5.04 12.36
CA GLY A 196 -16.36 -4.94 11.28
C GLY A 196 -16.02 -3.86 10.26
N GLY A 197 -16.52 -4.01 9.04
CA GLY A 197 -16.31 -3.05 7.97
C GLY A 197 -16.56 -3.62 6.58
N MET A 198 -16.14 -2.87 5.56
CA MET A 198 -16.27 -3.22 4.15
C MET A 198 -15.03 -3.97 3.68
N VAL A 199 -15.18 -5.15 3.10
CA VAL A 199 -14.09 -5.83 2.39
C VAL A 199 -13.79 -5.04 1.11
N VAL A 200 -12.59 -4.49 1.02
CA VAL A 200 -12.22 -3.60 -0.08
C VAL A 200 -11.24 -4.23 -1.07
N LYS A 201 -10.52 -5.27 -0.64
CA LYS A 201 -9.63 -6.03 -1.53
C LYS A 201 -9.42 -7.45 -1.01
N VAL A 202 -9.36 -8.41 -1.94
CA VAL A 202 -9.02 -9.80 -1.66
C VAL A 202 -8.07 -10.36 -2.71
N GLU A 203 -7.22 -11.29 -2.30
CA GLU A 203 -6.45 -12.18 -3.17
C GLU A 203 -6.63 -13.61 -2.64
N ASN A 204 -6.87 -14.58 -3.53
CA ASN A 204 -7.22 -15.95 -3.13
C ASN A 204 -6.58 -17.04 -4.02
N GLY A 205 -5.89 -16.65 -5.08
CA GLY A 205 -5.40 -17.56 -6.11
C GLY A 205 -3.95 -18.00 -5.98
N GLN A 206 -3.16 -17.28 -5.18
CA GLN A 206 -1.73 -17.47 -5.11
C GLN A 206 -1.34 -18.75 -4.35
N SER A 207 -0.36 -19.49 -4.89
CA SER A 207 0.28 -20.63 -4.22
C SER A 207 1.76 -20.35 -3.99
N GLY A 208 2.32 -20.83 -2.87
CA GLY A 208 3.71 -20.62 -2.50
C GLY A 208 4.08 -19.15 -2.49
N ARG A 209 5.29 -18.81 -2.92
CA ARG A 209 5.77 -17.42 -2.93
C ARG A 209 5.02 -16.51 -3.91
N GLY A 210 4.64 -17.02 -5.08
CA GLY A 210 3.88 -16.30 -6.10
C GLY A 210 4.46 -14.93 -6.48
N SER A 211 3.64 -14.10 -7.13
CA SER A 211 4.03 -12.75 -7.57
C SER A 211 3.72 -11.66 -6.53
N ASN A 212 2.78 -11.91 -5.62
CA ASN A 212 2.43 -10.97 -4.55
C ASN A 212 3.14 -11.36 -3.26
N PRO A 213 4.06 -10.54 -2.73
CA PRO A 213 4.74 -10.81 -1.46
C PRO A 213 3.81 -11.01 -0.27
N GLY A 214 2.64 -10.39 -0.26
CA GLY A 214 1.62 -10.57 0.77
C GLY A 214 0.88 -11.90 0.70
N GLY A 215 1.05 -12.67 -0.39
CA GLY A 215 0.31 -13.90 -0.62
C GLY A 215 -1.17 -13.65 -0.85
N ASN A 216 -2.00 -14.61 -0.44
CA ASN A 216 -3.44 -14.39 -0.37
C ASN A 216 -3.78 -13.52 0.83
N PHE A 217 -4.76 -12.63 0.67
CA PHE A 217 -5.08 -11.67 1.71
C PHE A 217 -6.52 -11.18 1.67
N VAL A 218 -6.94 -10.59 2.79
CA VAL A 218 -8.18 -9.82 2.92
C VAL A 218 -7.84 -8.45 3.51
N ARG A 219 -8.40 -7.39 2.93
CA ARG A 219 -8.34 -6.03 3.46
C ARG A 219 -9.74 -5.54 3.77
N ILE A 220 -9.95 -5.03 4.99
CA ILE A 220 -11.25 -4.51 5.47
C ILE A 220 -11.09 -3.05 5.84
N LEU A 221 -11.89 -2.18 5.22
CA LEU A 221 -12.03 -0.77 5.59
C LEU A 221 -13.02 -0.65 6.75
N HIS A 222 -12.58 -0.07 7.86
CA HIS A 222 -13.39 0.19 9.04
C HIS A 222 -14.08 1.57 8.97
N PRO A 223 -15.13 1.81 9.77
CA PRO A 223 -15.89 3.07 9.74
C PRO A 223 -15.08 4.34 10.02
N ASP A 224 -13.95 4.21 10.70
CA ASP A 224 -13.03 5.33 11.02
C ASP A 224 -11.90 5.53 10.01
N GLY A 225 -11.98 4.88 8.84
CA GLY A 225 -11.00 4.99 7.77
C GLY A 225 -9.72 4.17 7.96
N THR A 226 -9.58 3.45 9.08
CA THR A 226 -8.51 2.47 9.24
C THR A 226 -8.81 1.20 8.45
N MET A 227 -7.78 0.43 8.12
CA MET A 227 -7.91 -0.81 7.37
C MET A 227 -7.19 -1.95 8.09
N GLY A 228 -7.91 -3.02 8.41
CA GLY A 228 -7.33 -4.29 8.87
C GLY A 228 -6.89 -5.13 7.68
N VAL A 229 -5.65 -5.63 7.71
CA VAL A 229 -5.06 -6.42 6.63
C VAL A 229 -4.58 -7.75 7.17
N TYR A 230 -5.03 -8.84 6.52
CA TYR A 230 -4.79 -10.22 6.92
C TYR A 230 -4.05 -10.91 5.77
N LEU A 231 -2.76 -11.23 5.94
CA LEU A 231 -1.90 -11.75 4.89
C LEU A 231 -1.51 -13.20 5.09
N HIS A 232 -0.86 -13.75 4.06
CA HIS A 232 -0.32 -15.11 3.96
C HIS A 232 -1.37 -16.21 4.10
N LEU A 233 -2.61 -15.90 3.69
CA LEU A 233 -3.76 -16.81 3.81
C LEU A 233 -3.63 -18.03 2.89
N MET A 234 -4.29 -19.12 3.26
CA MET A 234 -4.32 -20.34 2.49
C MET A 234 -5.02 -20.10 1.13
N ARG A 235 -4.44 -20.64 0.06
CA ARG A 235 -5.02 -20.58 -1.28
C ARG A 235 -6.43 -21.18 -1.30
N GLY A 236 -7.37 -20.46 -1.93
CA GLY A 236 -8.76 -20.90 -2.08
C GLY A 236 -9.60 -20.84 -0.82
N SER A 237 -9.05 -20.33 0.30
CA SER A 237 -9.75 -20.34 1.58
C SER A 237 -10.52 -19.04 1.91
N VAL A 238 -10.33 -17.97 1.13
CA VAL A 238 -11.05 -16.71 1.33
C VAL A 238 -12.52 -16.91 0.98
N VAL A 239 -13.41 -16.65 1.95
CA VAL A 239 -14.86 -16.86 1.83
C VAL A 239 -15.66 -15.57 1.72
N VAL A 240 -14.96 -14.44 1.69
CA VAL A 240 -15.56 -13.10 1.53
C VAL A 240 -15.19 -12.50 0.18
N ARG A 241 -15.93 -11.48 -0.27
CA ARG A 241 -15.70 -10.80 -1.56
C ARG A 241 -15.63 -9.29 -1.39
N GLU A 242 -14.96 -8.62 -2.33
CA GLU A 242 -14.92 -7.16 -2.40
C GLU A 242 -16.34 -6.59 -2.44
N GLY A 243 -16.61 -5.54 -1.65
CA GLY A 243 -17.92 -4.94 -1.46
C GLY A 243 -18.81 -5.63 -0.42
N GLN A 244 -18.35 -6.68 0.23
CA GLN A 244 -19.10 -7.33 1.30
C GLN A 244 -18.88 -6.62 2.64
N GLN A 245 -19.97 -6.33 3.36
CA GLN A 245 -19.90 -5.94 4.77
C GLN A 245 -19.66 -7.17 5.63
N VAL A 246 -18.76 -7.03 6.59
CA VAL A 246 -18.45 -8.08 7.57
C VAL A 246 -18.58 -7.55 8.98
N ALA A 247 -19.07 -8.40 9.87
CA ALA A 247 -19.15 -8.14 11.32
C ALA A 247 -17.88 -8.66 12.02
N VAL A 248 -17.62 -8.17 13.24
CA VAL A 248 -16.60 -8.74 14.14
C VAL A 248 -16.85 -10.24 14.32
N GLY A 249 -15.80 -11.05 14.26
CA GLY A 249 -15.89 -12.51 14.43
C GLY A 249 -16.35 -13.28 13.19
N GLN A 250 -16.76 -12.59 12.12
CA GLN A 250 -17.15 -13.24 10.88
C GLN A 250 -15.95 -13.94 10.23
N ALA A 251 -16.17 -15.16 9.71
CA ALA A 251 -15.13 -15.91 8.99
C ALA A 251 -14.67 -15.16 7.74
N LEU A 252 -13.36 -15.10 7.54
CA LEU A 252 -12.73 -14.47 6.38
C LEU A 252 -12.02 -15.50 5.49
N ALA A 253 -11.21 -16.37 6.10
CA ALA A 253 -10.33 -17.30 5.42
C ALA A 253 -9.75 -18.33 6.39
N LYS A 254 -8.69 -19.03 5.95
CA LYS A 254 -7.81 -19.83 6.78
C LYS A 254 -6.38 -19.33 6.68
N SER A 255 -5.61 -19.45 7.79
CA SER A 255 -4.16 -19.18 7.79
C SER A 255 -3.44 -20.08 6.80
N GLY A 256 -2.35 -19.59 6.24
CA GLY A 256 -1.54 -20.30 5.25
C GLY A 256 -0.07 -19.98 5.35
N ASN A 257 0.62 -20.15 4.22
CA ASN A 257 2.05 -19.88 4.06
C ASN A 257 2.35 -19.35 2.64
N THR A 258 1.47 -18.49 2.12
CA THR A 258 1.59 -17.94 0.75
C THR A 258 2.30 -16.59 0.77
N GLY A 259 2.92 -16.21 -0.36
CA GLY A 259 3.68 -14.98 -0.48
C GLY A 259 5.10 -15.08 0.09
N ASN A 260 5.65 -13.97 0.57
CA ASN A 260 6.99 -13.91 1.16
C ASN A 260 6.94 -14.35 2.63
N SER A 261 6.68 -15.63 2.85
CA SER A 261 6.55 -16.25 4.16
C SER A 261 7.58 -17.38 4.31
N THR A 262 8.12 -17.55 5.51
CA THR A 262 9.11 -18.59 5.87
C THR A 262 8.49 -19.77 6.62
N GLY A 263 7.23 -19.65 7.04
CA GLY A 263 6.49 -20.70 7.74
C GLY A 263 5.05 -20.29 7.99
N PRO A 264 4.16 -21.23 8.32
CA PRO A 264 2.74 -20.95 8.53
C PRO A 264 2.50 -19.91 9.63
N HIS A 265 1.86 -18.79 9.29
CA HIS A 265 1.51 -17.73 10.23
C HIS A 265 0.40 -16.83 9.66
N LEU A 266 -0.20 -16.04 10.52
CA LEU A 266 -0.99 -14.88 10.14
C LEU A 266 -0.13 -13.62 10.34
N HIS A 267 0.04 -12.83 9.28
CA HIS A 267 0.49 -11.45 9.40
C HIS A 267 -0.74 -10.55 9.49
N PHE A 268 -0.88 -9.83 10.61
CA PHE A 268 -1.97 -8.90 10.84
C PHE A 268 -1.44 -7.48 11.06
N VAL A 269 -2.00 -6.51 10.35
CA VAL A 269 -1.63 -5.10 10.48
C VAL A 269 -2.85 -4.20 10.32
N VAL A 270 -2.83 -3.08 11.02
CA VAL A 270 -3.80 -1.99 10.83
C VAL A 270 -3.11 -0.82 10.13
N GLN A 271 -3.71 -0.35 9.06
CA GLN A 271 -3.16 0.73 8.23
C GLN A 271 -4.16 1.88 8.08
N ARG A 272 -3.66 3.06 7.72
CA ARG A 272 -4.49 4.20 7.30
C ARG A 272 -3.79 5.00 6.19
N ASN A 273 -4.56 5.82 5.49
CA ASN A 273 -4.00 6.85 4.61
C ASN A 273 -3.49 8.04 5.45
N VAL A 274 -2.24 8.43 5.24
CA VAL A 274 -1.59 9.56 5.91
C VAL A 274 -1.26 10.72 4.95
N GLY A 275 -1.75 10.67 3.72
CA GLY A 275 -1.51 11.67 2.68
C GLY A 275 -0.82 11.05 1.47
N LEU A 276 -1.61 10.48 0.53
CA LEU A 276 -1.16 9.75 -0.67
C LEU A 276 -0.25 8.55 -0.36
N ALA A 277 -0.26 8.07 0.86
CA ALA A 277 0.47 6.89 1.30
C ALA A 277 -0.34 6.10 2.34
N LEU A 278 -0.16 4.78 2.35
CA LEU A 278 -0.65 3.92 3.42
C LEU A 278 0.47 3.69 4.41
N GLU A 279 0.15 3.91 5.70
CA GLU A 279 1.06 3.57 6.79
C GLU A 279 0.35 2.69 7.82
N SER A 280 1.11 1.80 8.42
CA SER A 280 0.66 1.06 9.58
C SER A 280 0.58 1.98 10.79
N ILE A 281 -0.42 1.75 11.61
CA ILE A 281 -0.62 2.47 12.87
C ILE A 281 -0.57 1.51 14.06
N PRO A 282 -0.16 1.99 15.25
CA PRO A 282 -0.25 1.22 16.47
C PRO A 282 -1.68 0.74 16.71
N PHE A 283 -1.82 -0.51 17.18
CA PHE A 283 -3.09 -1.08 17.62
C PHE A 283 -2.87 -1.99 18.82
N GLN A 284 -3.94 -2.31 19.54
CA GLN A 284 -3.90 -3.21 20.68
C GLN A 284 -4.95 -4.31 20.52
N PHE A 285 -4.61 -5.51 20.95
CA PHE A 285 -5.61 -6.54 21.17
C PHE A 285 -6.42 -6.26 22.45
N ASP A 286 -7.62 -6.82 22.54
CA ASP A 286 -8.51 -6.69 23.70
C ASP A 286 -8.02 -7.50 24.91
N ARG A 287 -7.08 -8.41 24.70
CA ARG A 287 -6.44 -9.27 25.71
C ARG A 287 -4.98 -9.54 25.32
N PRO A 288 -4.09 -9.81 26.31
CA PRO A 288 -2.69 -10.11 26.02
C PRO A 288 -2.55 -11.42 25.25
N LEU A 289 -1.56 -11.49 24.39
CA LEU A 289 -1.09 -12.74 23.80
C LEU A 289 -0.39 -13.53 24.90
N GLY A 290 -1.00 -14.58 25.42
CA GLY A 290 -0.49 -15.35 26.55
C GLY A 290 0.98 -15.79 26.37
N GLY A 291 1.80 -15.58 27.40
CA GLY A 291 3.22 -15.96 27.45
C GLY A 291 4.20 -14.96 26.81
N LEU A 292 3.76 -13.79 26.38
CA LEU A 292 4.63 -12.74 25.85
C LEU A 292 4.42 -11.42 26.62
N PRO A 293 5.47 -10.58 26.70
CA PRO A 293 5.30 -9.22 27.19
C PRO A 293 4.13 -8.56 26.46
N ASP A 294 3.40 -7.73 27.18
CA ASP A 294 2.33 -6.92 26.58
C ASP A 294 2.93 -6.01 25.52
N PHE A 295 3.00 -6.51 24.28
CA PHE A 295 3.32 -5.68 23.13
C PHE A 295 2.12 -4.77 22.83
N THR A 296 1.82 -3.89 23.76
CA THR A 296 1.00 -2.73 23.47
C THR A 296 1.77 -1.96 22.42
N ALA A 297 1.25 -1.95 21.23
CA ALA A 297 1.83 -1.24 20.10
C ALA A 297 2.04 0.22 20.50
N GLY A 298 3.27 0.62 20.69
CA GLY A 298 3.59 2.02 20.99
C GLY A 298 4.59 2.27 22.09
N ASN A 299 5.18 1.28 22.72
CA ASN A 299 6.39 1.53 23.48
C ASN A 299 7.61 1.37 22.56
N PRO A 300 8.49 2.42 22.47
CA PRO A 300 9.67 2.43 21.62
C PRO A 300 10.69 1.36 22.03
#